data_c6a0ce619773009f577ce7cc9bd803ef
#
_entry.id   c6a0ce619773009f577ce7cc9bd803ef
#
_cell.length_a   1.000
_cell.length_b   1.000
_cell.length_c   1.000
_cell.angle_alpha   90.00
_cell.angle_beta   90.00
_cell.angle_gamma   90.00
#
_symmetry.space_group_name_H-M   'P 1'
#
loop_
_entity.id
_entity.type
_entity.pdbx_description
1 polymer ?
#
loop_
_entity_poly.entity_id
_entity_poly.type
_entity_poly.pdbx_seq_one_letter_code
_entity_poly.pdbx_strand_id
1 'polypeptide(L)'
;MQRRINTQASSLVILLSILTILLQFFFYYLFTLNVVILGIACLISVVCCHILLVKTSNYRICFDYSLLSLFISLVIIVLTYQGNTQNFLPYSNTMIGIAFINWLLPMLYCLIRYMFDYSSKVDDFNDFYRYSSILFVLFYIGILVYGNFAGNAFPWAYQSGSGATNFIPFQIISNQLEDFIYDSYALNDIIIYLACRILIFIPYGFYLTILMRKQKRLFRYSILLVLPLLIETLQYFIIPQRFDVDDLIYGLLGGLLGCFVFFLTNIIFRAVSGNDFLSKDSSLRGYHSYLHF
;
A
#
# COMPACT_ATOMS: atom_id res chain seq x y z
N MET A 1 -13.30 36.45 -6.34
CA MET A 1 -12.86 35.96 -5.04
C MET A 1 -12.40 34.49 -5.13
N GLN A 2 -13.17 33.60 -5.72
CA GLN A 2 -12.84 32.16 -5.88
C GLN A 2 -11.52 31.85 -6.63
N ARG A 3 -11.16 32.61 -7.67
CA ARG A 3 -9.87 32.47 -8.39
C ARG A 3 -8.64 32.78 -7.51
N ARG A 4 -8.72 33.75 -6.61
CA ARG A 4 -7.61 34.09 -5.69
C ARG A 4 -7.40 33.00 -4.61
N ILE A 5 -8.49 32.41 -4.14
CA ILE A 5 -8.41 31.32 -3.14
C ILE A 5 -7.77 30.07 -3.77
N ASN A 6 -8.11 29.76 -5.03
CA ASN A 6 -7.50 28.61 -5.74
C ASN A 6 -6.01 28.81 -6.01
N THR A 7 -5.56 30.03 -6.38
CA THR A 7 -4.13 30.28 -6.61
C THR A 7 -3.31 30.24 -5.32
N GLN A 8 -3.82 30.74 -4.20
CA GLN A 8 -3.16 30.63 -2.91
C GLN A 8 -3.07 29.17 -2.40
N ALA A 9 -4.11 28.39 -2.60
CA ALA A 9 -4.11 26.97 -2.24
C ALA A 9 -3.11 26.18 -3.08
N SER A 10 -3.04 26.41 -4.39
CA SER A 10 -2.08 25.73 -5.28
C SER A 10 -0.63 26.10 -4.96
N SER A 11 -0.34 27.38 -4.65
CA SER A 11 1.01 27.77 -4.24
C SER A 11 1.43 27.17 -2.91
N LEU A 12 0.49 26.99 -1.98
CA LEU A 12 0.75 26.35 -0.70
C LEU A 12 1.04 24.85 -0.88
N VAL A 13 0.34 24.17 -1.78
CA VAL A 13 0.62 22.76 -2.13
C VAL A 13 2.04 22.62 -2.65
N ILE A 14 2.43 23.41 -3.63
CA ILE A 14 3.78 23.35 -4.22
C ILE A 14 4.84 23.63 -3.15
N LEU A 15 4.67 24.67 -2.36
CA LEU A 15 5.62 25.05 -1.31
C LEU A 15 5.79 23.94 -0.27
N LEU A 16 4.67 23.37 0.23
CA LEU A 16 4.74 22.31 1.24
C LEU A 16 5.25 20.99 0.66
N SER A 17 4.95 20.66 -0.60
CA SER A 17 5.53 19.48 -1.24
C SER A 17 7.04 19.58 -1.39
N ILE A 18 7.54 20.72 -1.86
CA ILE A 18 8.98 20.97 -1.96
C ILE A 18 9.64 20.92 -0.58
N LEU A 19 9.05 21.60 0.42
CA LEU A 19 9.56 21.61 1.79
C LEU A 19 9.60 20.20 2.40
N THR A 20 8.56 19.41 2.20
CA THR A 20 8.51 18.01 2.66
C THR A 20 9.69 17.22 2.10
N ILE A 21 9.90 17.28 0.80
CA ILE A 21 10.96 16.54 0.14
C ILE A 21 12.34 17.02 0.58
N LEU A 22 12.57 18.33 0.63
CA LEU A 22 13.85 18.89 1.09
C LEU A 22 14.19 18.44 2.51
N LEU A 23 13.23 18.49 3.44
CA LEU A 23 13.45 18.05 4.81
C LEU A 23 13.69 16.53 4.91
N GLN A 24 12.89 15.72 4.18
CA GLN A 24 13.05 14.28 4.20
C GLN A 24 14.40 13.83 3.66
N PHE A 25 14.84 14.40 2.53
CA PHE A 25 16.16 14.08 1.97
C PHE A 25 17.31 14.68 2.78
N PHE A 26 17.13 15.84 3.41
CA PHE A 26 18.10 16.38 4.36
C PHE A 26 18.33 15.37 5.50
N PHE A 27 17.28 14.87 6.13
CA PHE A 27 17.40 13.87 7.19
C PHE A 27 17.89 12.51 6.68
N TYR A 28 17.57 12.13 5.43
CA TYR A 28 18.10 10.93 4.81
C TYR A 28 19.64 10.93 4.74
N TYR A 29 20.24 12.11 4.48
CA TYR A 29 21.72 12.24 4.48
C TYR A 29 22.32 12.43 5.87
N LEU A 30 21.54 12.92 6.82
CA LEU A 30 22.04 13.17 8.17
C LEU A 30 22.09 11.90 9.03
N PHE A 31 21.12 11.00 8.86
CA PHE A 31 20.99 9.79 9.69
C PHE A 31 21.37 8.54 8.91
N THR A 32 21.95 7.56 9.62
CA THR A 32 22.34 6.26 9.06
C THR A 32 21.30 5.17 9.30
N LEU A 33 20.42 5.34 10.30
CA LEU A 33 19.41 4.36 10.69
C LEU A 33 18.14 4.52 9.85
N ASN A 34 17.85 3.56 8.97
CA ASN A 34 16.69 3.58 8.08
C ASN A 34 15.35 3.77 8.80
N VAL A 35 15.18 3.16 9.97
CA VAL A 35 13.95 3.26 10.76
C VAL A 35 13.73 4.70 11.26
N VAL A 36 14.80 5.40 11.68
CA VAL A 36 14.73 6.80 12.11
C VAL A 36 14.37 7.70 10.94
N ILE A 37 14.99 7.48 9.78
CA ILE A 37 14.72 8.24 8.54
C ILE A 37 13.24 8.10 8.15
N LEU A 38 12.72 6.88 8.10
CA LEU A 38 11.33 6.62 7.76
C LEU A 38 10.37 7.23 8.80
N GLY A 39 10.70 7.14 10.10
CA GLY A 39 9.91 7.76 11.17
C GLY A 39 9.83 9.28 11.03
N ILE A 40 10.93 9.94 10.74
CA ILE A 40 10.99 11.39 10.49
C ILE A 40 10.20 11.75 9.21
N ALA A 41 10.36 10.96 8.14
CA ALA A 41 9.62 11.16 6.90
C ALA A 41 8.09 11.06 7.13
N CYS A 42 7.64 10.12 7.96
CA CYS A 42 6.25 10.01 8.38
C CYS A 42 5.75 11.28 9.07
N LEU A 43 6.49 11.76 10.07
CA LEU A 43 6.12 12.97 10.81
C LEU A 43 6.01 14.20 9.91
N ILE A 44 7.00 14.42 9.04
CA ILE A 44 7.01 15.56 8.11
C ILE A 44 5.80 15.50 7.18
N SER A 45 5.52 14.33 6.57
CA SER A 45 4.41 14.15 5.65
C SER A 45 3.05 14.42 6.32
N VAL A 46 2.84 13.90 7.54
CA VAL A 46 1.60 14.12 8.31
C VAL A 46 1.44 15.57 8.72
N VAL A 47 2.49 16.22 9.23
CA VAL A 47 2.45 17.62 9.65
C VAL A 47 2.12 18.55 8.47
N CYS A 48 2.76 18.35 7.33
CA CYS A 48 2.49 19.15 6.13
C CYS A 48 1.06 18.94 5.61
N CYS A 49 0.58 17.70 5.61
CA CYS A 49 -0.81 17.39 5.25
C CYS A 49 -1.80 18.01 6.24
N HIS A 50 -1.51 17.97 7.54
CA HIS A 50 -2.32 18.64 8.56
C HIS A 50 -2.42 20.15 8.33
N ILE A 51 -1.31 20.82 8.11
CA ILE A 51 -1.26 22.27 7.83
C ILE A 51 -2.13 22.61 6.60
N LEU A 52 -2.03 21.81 5.52
CA LEU A 52 -2.85 21.98 4.33
C LEU A 52 -4.33 21.83 4.65
N LEU A 53 -4.72 20.76 5.32
CA LEU A 53 -6.12 20.47 5.62
C LEU A 53 -6.74 21.54 6.52
N VAL A 54 -6.00 22.01 7.54
CA VAL A 54 -6.47 23.08 8.44
C VAL A 54 -6.66 24.41 7.69
N LYS A 55 -5.71 24.74 6.80
CA LYS A 55 -5.78 26.03 6.05
C LYS A 55 -6.79 26.02 4.91
N THR A 56 -7.00 24.89 4.25
CA THR A 56 -7.83 24.82 3.04
C THR A 56 -9.19 24.19 3.29
N SER A 57 -9.29 23.37 4.34
CA SER A 57 -10.49 22.58 4.65
C SER A 57 -10.98 21.71 3.48
N ASN A 58 -10.10 21.32 2.57
CA ASN A 58 -10.44 20.60 1.35
C ASN A 58 -9.53 19.37 1.17
N TYR A 59 -10.11 18.17 1.18
CA TYR A 59 -9.40 16.92 1.01
C TYR A 59 -8.78 16.73 -0.38
N ARG A 60 -9.36 17.34 -1.42
CA ARG A 60 -8.82 17.27 -2.78
C ARG A 60 -7.44 17.91 -2.88
N ILE A 61 -7.20 18.98 -2.15
CA ILE A 61 -5.88 19.64 -2.11
C ILE A 61 -4.83 18.75 -1.44
N CYS A 62 -5.23 17.92 -0.46
CA CYS A 62 -4.35 16.93 0.13
C CYS A 62 -3.98 15.81 -0.87
N PHE A 63 -4.87 15.47 -1.81
CA PHE A 63 -4.54 14.58 -2.91
C PHE A 63 -3.49 15.20 -3.85
N ASP A 64 -3.67 16.46 -4.24
CA ASP A 64 -2.71 17.18 -5.08
C ASP A 64 -1.32 17.24 -4.41
N TYR A 65 -1.28 17.47 -3.10
CA TYR A 65 -0.05 17.41 -2.29
C TYR A 65 0.59 16.02 -2.30
N SER A 66 -0.20 14.98 -2.05
CA SER A 66 0.26 13.59 -2.06
C SER A 66 0.85 13.20 -3.42
N LEU A 67 0.12 13.53 -4.50
CA LEU A 67 0.55 13.26 -5.87
C LEU A 67 1.85 13.98 -6.22
N LEU A 68 1.94 15.27 -5.91
CA LEU A 68 3.12 16.09 -6.22
C LEU A 68 4.34 15.63 -5.42
N SER A 69 4.17 15.34 -4.12
CA SER A 69 5.23 14.83 -3.26
C SER A 69 5.73 13.45 -3.72
N LEU A 70 4.82 12.55 -4.10
CA LEU A 70 5.17 11.26 -4.70
C LEU A 70 5.95 11.46 -6.00
N PHE A 71 5.44 12.31 -6.90
CA PHE A 71 6.09 12.55 -8.20
C PHE A 71 7.52 13.09 -8.03
N ILE A 72 7.73 14.09 -7.17
CA ILE A 72 9.07 14.63 -6.90
C ILE A 72 9.98 13.54 -6.30
N SER A 73 9.47 12.74 -5.35
CA SER A 73 10.23 11.62 -4.77
C SER A 73 10.67 10.61 -5.82
N LEU A 74 9.76 10.24 -6.75
CA LEU A 74 10.09 9.32 -7.85
C LEU A 74 11.13 9.90 -8.81
N VAL A 75 11.03 11.19 -9.15
CA VAL A 75 12.04 11.87 -9.98
C VAL A 75 13.40 11.81 -9.32
N ILE A 76 13.50 12.07 -8.02
CA ILE A 76 14.78 11.99 -7.29
C ILE A 76 15.31 10.56 -7.28
N ILE A 77 14.46 9.54 -7.08
CA ILE A 77 14.86 8.13 -7.12
C ILE A 77 15.44 7.78 -8.50
N VAL A 78 14.80 8.19 -9.59
CA VAL A 78 15.29 7.92 -10.95
C VAL A 78 16.63 8.63 -11.20
N LEU A 79 16.76 9.89 -10.79
CA LEU A 79 18.00 10.65 -10.95
C LEU A 79 19.14 10.05 -10.13
N THR A 80 18.87 9.61 -8.89
CA THR A 80 19.90 8.95 -8.06
C THR A 80 20.30 7.59 -8.60
N TYR A 81 19.34 6.83 -9.14
CA TYR A 81 19.63 5.54 -9.78
C TYR A 81 20.51 5.70 -11.02
N GLN A 82 20.25 6.68 -11.87
CA GLN A 82 21.05 6.97 -13.06
C GLN A 82 22.43 7.54 -12.70
N GLY A 83 22.52 8.35 -11.64
CA GLY A 83 23.77 8.95 -11.15
C GLY A 83 24.69 7.98 -10.41
N ASN A 84 24.23 6.78 -10.09
CA ASN A 84 24.96 5.80 -9.28
C ASN A 84 26.22 5.25 -9.98
N THR A 85 26.38 5.46 -11.28
CA THR A 85 27.61 5.16 -12.04
C THR A 85 28.80 6.04 -11.63
N GLN A 86 28.56 7.14 -10.88
CA GLN A 86 29.58 8.08 -10.44
C GLN A 86 29.72 8.21 -8.90
N ASN A 87 29.15 7.29 -8.11
CA ASN A 87 29.31 7.21 -6.65
C ASN A 87 28.85 8.44 -5.82
N PHE A 88 28.07 9.38 -6.38
CA PHE A 88 27.68 10.57 -5.63
C PHE A 88 26.49 10.38 -4.66
N LEU A 89 25.61 9.42 -4.92
CA LEU A 89 24.41 9.21 -4.09
C LEU A 89 24.04 7.71 -4.07
N PRO A 90 24.23 6.99 -2.96
CA PRO A 90 23.87 5.58 -2.89
C PRO A 90 22.35 5.43 -2.97
N TYR A 91 21.87 4.74 -4.00
CA TYR A 91 20.49 4.27 -4.08
C TYR A 91 20.20 3.34 -2.91
N SER A 92 19.09 3.56 -2.24
CA SER A 92 18.67 2.73 -1.10
C SER A 92 17.17 2.44 -1.15
N ASN A 93 16.77 1.27 -0.68
CA ASN A 93 15.36 0.90 -0.52
C ASN A 93 14.60 1.87 0.40
N THR A 94 15.30 2.60 1.26
CA THR A 94 14.73 3.66 2.10
C THR A 94 14.13 4.80 1.29
N MET A 95 14.70 5.13 0.13
CA MET A 95 14.14 6.15 -0.78
C MET A 95 12.78 5.72 -1.34
N ILE A 96 12.62 4.44 -1.68
CA ILE A 96 11.34 3.88 -2.10
C ILE A 96 10.33 3.97 -0.95
N GLY A 97 10.78 3.67 0.28
CA GLY A 97 9.97 3.84 1.49
C GLY A 97 9.49 5.28 1.68
N ILE A 98 10.34 6.28 1.47
CA ILE A 98 9.97 7.70 1.54
C ILE A 98 8.92 8.05 0.49
N ALA A 99 9.07 7.59 -0.76
CA ALA A 99 8.08 7.82 -1.80
C ALA A 99 6.72 7.20 -1.45
N PHE A 100 6.73 5.98 -0.91
CA PHE A 100 5.52 5.29 -0.45
C PHE A 100 4.85 6.02 0.72
N ILE A 101 5.63 6.51 1.69
CA ILE A 101 5.15 7.33 2.80
C ILE A 101 4.45 8.60 2.30
N ASN A 102 5.05 9.31 1.34
CA ASN A 102 4.52 10.54 0.80
C ASN A 102 3.18 10.36 0.08
N TRP A 103 2.91 9.15 -0.41
CA TRP A 103 1.63 8.82 -0.98
C TRP A 103 0.64 8.29 0.08
N LEU A 104 1.04 7.30 0.87
CA LEU A 104 0.13 6.56 1.77
C LEU A 104 -0.30 7.40 2.98
N LEU A 105 0.61 8.12 3.63
CA LEU A 105 0.32 8.79 4.88
C LEU A 105 -0.65 9.96 4.77
N PRO A 106 -0.60 10.85 3.75
CA PRO A 106 -1.63 11.86 3.56
C PRO A 106 -3.02 11.23 3.40
N MET A 107 -3.12 10.09 2.70
CA MET A 107 -4.38 9.37 2.55
C MET A 107 -4.89 8.81 3.88
N LEU A 108 -4.03 8.14 4.65
CA LEU A 108 -4.39 7.61 5.96
C LEU A 108 -4.77 8.73 6.94
N TYR A 109 -4.01 9.82 6.94
CA TYR A 109 -4.31 10.98 7.77
C TYR A 109 -5.67 11.58 7.42
N CYS A 110 -5.99 11.78 6.14
CA CYS A 110 -7.28 12.26 5.70
C CYS A 110 -8.42 11.29 6.05
N LEU A 111 -8.19 9.97 5.94
CA LEU A 111 -9.16 8.95 6.36
C LEU A 111 -9.49 9.08 7.84
N ILE A 112 -8.46 9.12 8.70
CA ILE A 112 -8.63 9.26 10.15
C ILE A 112 -9.35 10.57 10.48
N ARG A 113 -8.88 11.67 9.90
CA ARG A 113 -9.47 12.99 10.14
C ARG A 113 -10.92 13.07 9.70
N TYR A 114 -11.27 12.47 8.56
CA TYR A 114 -12.64 12.37 8.08
C TYR A 114 -13.54 11.60 9.05
N MET A 115 -13.05 10.54 9.66
CA MET A 115 -13.81 9.78 10.66
C MET A 115 -14.20 10.64 11.87
N PHE A 116 -13.37 11.63 12.24
CA PHE A 116 -13.63 12.52 13.37
C PHE A 116 -14.38 13.82 12.99
N ASP A 117 -14.30 14.26 11.73
CA ASP A 117 -14.83 15.57 11.27
C ASP A 117 -16.06 15.41 10.35
N TYR A 118 -16.84 14.41 10.57
CA TYR A 118 -17.91 13.86 9.72
C TYR A 118 -18.94 14.84 9.13
N SER A 119 -19.02 16.09 9.56
CA SER A 119 -20.25 16.87 9.41
C SER A 119 -20.49 17.56 8.05
N SER A 120 -19.52 17.71 7.13
CA SER A 120 -19.75 18.59 5.95
C SER A 120 -19.09 18.28 4.62
N LYS A 121 -18.22 17.24 4.49
CA LYS A 121 -17.35 17.13 3.30
C LYS A 121 -17.19 15.71 2.74
N VAL A 122 -18.26 14.92 2.76
CA VAL A 122 -18.27 13.51 2.32
C VAL A 122 -17.85 13.35 0.86
N ASP A 123 -18.30 14.26 -0.02
CA ASP A 123 -18.04 14.16 -1.45
C ASP A 123 -16.56 14.42 -1.79
N ASP A 124 -15.97 15.46 -1.18
CA ASP A 124 -14.55 15.78 -1.37
C ASP A 124 -13.64 14.63 -0.90
N PHE A 125 -14.00 13.97 0.21
CA PHE A 125 -13.25 12.83 0.71
C PHE A 125 -13.39 11.60 -0.20
N ASN A 126 -14.60 11.32 -0.69
CA ASN A 126 -14.83 10.19 -1.60
C ASN A 126 -14.02 10.34 -2.90
N ASP A 127 -13.95 11.55 -3.44
CA ASP A 127 -13.15 11.84 -4.61
C ASP A 127 -11.65 11.69 -4.30
N PHE A 128 -11.17 12.24 -3.18
CA PHE A 128 -9.79 12.06 -2.72
C PHE A 128 -9.43 10.58 -2.58
N TYR A 129 -10.29 9.80 -1.88
CA TYR A 129 -10.05 8.38 -1.67
C TYR A 129 -10.03 7.61 -2.99
N ARG A 130 -10.94 7.91 -3.91
CA ARG A 130 -11.02 7.25 -5.22
C ARG A 130 -9.76 7.49 -6.04
N TYR A 131 -9.30 8.72 -6.17
CA TYR A 131 -8.09 9.04 -6.95
C TYR A 131 -6.83 8.47 -6.31
N SER A 132 -6.69 8.60 -4.99
CA SER A 132 -5.57 8.01 -4.24
C SER A 132 -5.55 6.49 -4.36
N SER A 133 -6.71 5.83 -4.37
CA SER A 133 -6.82 4.38 -4.53
C SER A 133 -6.40 3.92 -5.93
N ILE A 134 -6.74 4.65 -6.98
CA ILE A 134 -6.31 4.31 -8.35
C ILE A 134 -4.77 4.38 -8.42
N LEU A 135 -4.18 5.45 -7.92
CA LEU A 135 -2.73 5.60 -7.90
C LEU A 135 -2.05 4.49 -7.10
N PHE A 136 -2.64 4.13 -5.94
CA PHE A 136 -2.14 3.01 -5.13
C PHE A 136 -2.20 1.68 -5.87
N VAL A 137 -3.31 1.38 -6.52
CA VAL A 137 -3.45 0.12 -7.26
C VAL A 137 -2.40 0.02 -8.36
N LEU A 138 -2.13 1.12 -9.09
CA LEU A 138 -1.09 1.15 -10.12
C LEU A 138 0.30 0.90 -9.51
N PHE A 139 0.63 1.56 -8.40
CA PHE A 139 1.89 1.36 -7.70
C PHE A 139 2.01 -0.06 -7.13
N TYR A 140 0.93 -0.56 -6.55
CA TYR A 140 0.84 -1.92 -6.01
C TYR A 140 1.05 -2.99 -7.10
N ILE A 141 0.44 -2.82 -8.28
CA ILE A 141 0.69 -3.71 -9.42
C ILE A 141 2.17 -3.66 -9.82
N GLY A 142 2.78 -2.47 -9.84
CA GLY A 142 4.21 -2.30 -10.10
C GLY A 142 5.08 -3.08 -9.11
N ILE A 143 4.77 -3.00 -7.80
CA ILE A 143 5.47 -3.77 -6.75
C ILE A 143 5.28 -5.27 -6.95
N LEU A 144 4.05 -5.73 -7.23
CA LEU A 144 3.78 -7.15 -7.48
C LEU A 144 4.57 -7.68 -8.68
N VAL A 145 4.57 -6.95 -9.80
CA VAL A 145 5.31 -7.34 -11.00
C VAL A 145 6.82 -7.34 -10.71
N TYR A 146 7.34 -6.26 -10.14
CA TYR A 146 8.76 -6.17 -9.82
C TYR A 146 9.21 -7.25 -8.84
N GLY A 147 8.46 -7.45 -7.75
CA GLY A 147 8.80 -8.44 -6.71
C GLY A 147 8.73 -9.89 -7.19
N ASN A 148 7.83 -10.20 -8.12
CA ASN A 148 7.66 -11.57 -8.60
C ASN A 148 8.52 -11.90 -9.84
N PHE A 149 8.91 -10.90 -10.66
CA PHE A 149 9.59 -11.14 -11.94
C PHE A 149 11.00 -10.54 -12.04
N ALA A 150 11.38 -9.56 -11.20
CA ALA A 150 12.69 -8.92 -11.27
C ALA A 150 13.79 -9.57 -10.40
N GLY A 151 13.56 -10.78 -9.89
CA GLY A 151 14.57 -11.52 -9.13
C GLY A 151 14.69 -11.08 -7.66
N ASN A 152 15.87 -11.25 -7.04
CA ASN A 152 16.14 -11.17 -5.59
C ASN A 152 15.92 -9.80 -4.92
N ALA A 153 15.10 -8.92 -5.49
CA ALA A 153 14.94 -7.55 -5.03
C ALA A 153 14.23 -7.42 -3.67
N PHE A 154 13.47 -8.43 -3.27
CA PHE A 154 12.68 -8.39 -2.03
C PHE A 154 12.84 -9.66 -1.19
N PRO A 155 12.66 -9.57 0.15
CA PRO A 155 12.75 -10.72 1.04
C PRO A 155 11.79 -11.88 0.71
N TRP A 156 10.67 -11.58 0.04
CA TRP A 156 9.70 -12.59 -0.40
C TRP A 156 10.06 -13.23 -1.74
N ALA A 157 11.03 -12.70 -2.47
CA ALA A 157 11.56 -13.29 -3.70
C ALA A 157 12.56 -14.41 -3.38
N TYR A 158 12.20 -15.30 -2.42
CA TYR A 158 13.04 -16.44 -2.08
C TYR A 158 13.29 -17.30 -3.31
N GLN A 159 14.54 -17.45 -3.63
CA GLN A 159 14.97 -18.45 -4.58
C GLN A 159 14.95 -19.80 -3.87
N SER A 160 13.91 -20.59 -4.11
CA SER A 160 14.11 -22.02 -3.96
C SER A 160 15.20 -22.39 -4.97
N GLY A 161 16.36 -22.77 -4.46
CA GLY A 161 17.59 -22.96 -5.26
C GLY A 161 17.54 -24.07 -6.31
N SER A 162 16.38 -24.61 -6.61
CA SER A 162 16.21 -25.75 -7.51
C SER A 162 15.43 -25.44 -8.78
N GLY A 163 14.74 -24.30 -8.91
CA GLY A 163 13.89 -24.02 -10.09
C GLY A 163 12.80 -25.08 -10.33
N ALA A 164 12.57 -25.99 -9.39
CA ALA A 164 11.62 -27.08 -9.52
C ALA A 164 10.21 -26.57 -9.16
N THR A 165 9.24 -27.01 -9.94
CA THR A 165 7.82 -26.81 -9.63
C THR A 165 7.46 -27.51 -8.34
N ASN A 166 6.84 -26.78 -7.40
CA ASN A 166 6.34 -27.34 -6.15
C ASN A 166 4.82 -27.51 -6.22
N PHE A 167 4.35 -28.74 -6.17
CA PHE A 167 2.93 -29.09 -6.08
C PHE A 167 2.51 -29.60 -4.69
N ILE A 168 3.45 -29.70 -3.75
CA ILE A 168 3.18 -30.22 -2.41
C ILE A 168 2.92 -29.05 -1.47
N PRO A 169 1.70 -28.91 -0.92
CA PRO A 169 1.38 -27.83 0.01
C PRO A 169 2.29 -27.83 1.23
N PHE A 170 2.75 -26.66 1.64
CA PHE A 170 3.61 -26.40 2.79
C PHE A 170 5.02 -27.03 2.73
N GLN A 171 5.46 -27.44 1.55
CA GLN A 171 6.79 -28.03 1.38
C GLN A 171 7.91 -27.04 1.71
N ILE A 172 7.77 -25.78 1.30
CA ILE A 172 8.78 -24.75 1.57
C ILE A 172 8.91 -24.49 3.07
N ILE A 173 7.78 -24.39 3.80
CA ILE A 173 7.81 -24.22 5.26
C ILE A 173 8.45 -25.42 5.92
N SER A 174 8.12 -26.66 5.47
CA SER A 174 8.70 -27.88 6.01
C SER A 174 10.22 -27.87 5.87
N ASN A 175 10.71 -27.58 4.67
CA ASN A 175 12.14 -27.50 4.40
C ASN A 175 12.83 -26.42 5.24
N GLN A 176 12.23 -25.21 5.35
CA GLN A 176 12.78 -24.12 6.16
C GLN A 176 12.80 -24.45 7.65
N LEU A 177 11.81 -25.20 8.17
CA LEU A 177 11.78 -25.67 9.55
C LEU A 177 12.84 -26.75 9.79
N GLU A 178 13.09 -27.63 8.83
CA GLU A 178 14.20 -28.58 8.89
C GLU A 178 15.53 -27.83 8.92
N ASP A 179 15.75 -26.87 8.04
CA ASP A 179 16.94 -26.04 8.01
C ASP A 179 17.14 -25.26 9.33
N PHE A 180 16.05 -24.80 9.95
CA PHE A 180 16.11 -24.17 11.29
C PHE A 180 16.55 -25.15 12.37
N ILE A 181 16.05 -26.39 12.36
CA ILE A 181 16.44 -27.45 13.33
C ILE A 181 17.92 -27.76 13.22
N TYR A 182 18.51 -27.71 12.02
CA TYR A 182 19.94 -27.93 11.77
C TYR A 182 20.82 -26.68 11.88
N ASP A 183 20.30 -25.57 12.50
CA ASP A 183 20.99 -24.29 12.69
C ASP A 183 21.49 -23.60 11.40
N SER A 184 20.94 -23.97 10.25
CA SER A 184 21.29 -23.35 8.97
C SER A 184 20.43 -22.15 8.60
N TYR A 185 19.31 -21.91 9.32
CA TYR A 185 18.37 -20.83 9.05
C TYR A 185 17.82 -20.21 10.33
N ALA A 186 17.64 -18.89 10.36
CA ALA A 186 17.10 -18.21 11.54
C ALA A 186 15.56 -18.20 11.52
N LEU A 187 14.92 -18.45 12.67
CA LEU A 187 13.46 -18.41 12.80
C LEU A 187 12.87 -17.06 12.34
N ASN A 188 13.58 -15.95 12.58
CA ASN A 188 13.16 -14.64 12.15
C ASN A 188 13.04 -14.53 10.63
N ASP A 189 13.91 -15.20 9.88
CA ASP A 189 13.89 -15.15 8.41
C ASP A 189 12.69 -15.91 7.86
N ILE A 190 12.30 -17.02 8.49
CA ILE A 190 11.10 -17.78 8.16
C ILE A 190 9.85 -16.92 8.40
N ILE A 191 9.77 -16.26 9.55
CA ILE A 191 8.63 -15.39 9.91
C ILE A 191 8.54 -14.23 8.93
N ILE A 192 9.64 -13.57 8.62
CA ILE A 192 9.68 -12.44 7.68
C ILE A 192 9.24 -12.91 6.29
N TYR A 193 9.75 -14.04 5.82
CA TYR A 193 9.37 -14.62 4.55
C TYR A 193 7.86 -14.85 4.44
N LEU A 194 7.28 -15.58 5.41
CA LEU A 194 5.85 -15.86 5.45
C LEU A 194 5.00 -14.60 5.55
N ALA A 195 5.40 -13.70 6.45
CA ALA A 195 4.69 -12.43 6.63
C ALA A 195 4.68 -11.62 5.34
N CYS A 196 5.81 -11.47 4.66
CA CYS A 196 5.89 -10.72 3.41
C CYS A 196 5.01 -11.34 2.31
N ARG A 197 5.02 -12.68 2.16
CA ARG A 197 4.19 -13.40 1.18
C ARG A 197 2.70 -13.20 1.41
N ILE A 198 2.26 -13.20 2.65
CA ILE A 198 0.86 -12.99 3.02
C ILE A 198 0.48 -11.50 2.93
N LEU A 199 1.29 -10.61 3.53
CA LEU A 199 0.97 -9.19 3.64
C LEU A 199 0.86 -8.50 2.27
N ILE A 200 1.62 -8.95 1.27
CA ILE A 200 1.58 -8.36 -0.06
C ILE A 200 0.22 -8.50 -0.74
N PHE A 201 -0.59 -9.51 -0.38
CA PHE A 201 -1.93 -9.73 -0.95
C PHE A 201 -3.07 -9.08 -0.14
N ILE A 202 -2.78 -8.47 1.02
CA ILE A 202 -3.79 -7.74 1.81
C ILE A 202 -4.46 -6.62 1.00
N PRO A 203 -3.71 -5.74 0.29
CA PRO A 203 -4.33 -4.70 -0.52
C PRO A 203 -5.28 -5.26 -1.58
N TYR A 204 -4.92 -6.37 -2.20
CA TYR A 204 -5.77 -7.02 -3.19
C TYR A 204 -7.14 -7.40 -2.62
N GLY A 205 -7.16 -8.12 -1.49
CA GLY A 205 -8.41 -8.53 -0.84
C GLY A 205 -9.24 -7.34 -0.37
N PHE A 206 -8.59 -6.31 0.16
CA PHE A 206 -9.24 -5.08 0.60
C PHE A 206 -9.95 -4.37 -0.58
N TYR A 207 -9.24 -4.09 -1.67
CA TYR A 207 -9.82 -3.42 -2.83
C TYR A 207 -10.82 -4.27 -3.60
N LEU A 208 -10.59 -5.58 -3.70
CA LEU A 208 -11.54 -6.51 -4.28
C LEU A 208 -12.89 -6.45 -3.53
N THR A 209 -12.85 -6.37 -2.20
CA THR A 209 -14.06 -6.26 -1.38
C THR A 209 -14.80 -4.94 -1.64
N ILE A 210 -14.10 -3.83 -1.86
CA ILE A 210 -14.70 -2.55 -2.26
C ILE A 210 -15.38 -2.67 -3.63
N LEU A 211 -14.66 -3.20 -4.62
CA LEU A 211 -15.13 -3.29 -6.00
C LEU A 211 -16.32 -4.25 -6.14
N MET A 212 -16.27 -5.37 -5.40
CA MET A 212 -17.26 -6.43 -5.48
C MET A 212 -18.29 -6.41 -4.34
N ARG A 213 -18.50 -5.27 -3.72
CA ARG A 213 -19.42 -5.12 -2.57
C ARG A 213 -20.85 -5.60 -2.86
N LYS A 214 -21.33 -5.42 -4.10
CA LYS A 214 -22.68 -5.82 -4.54
C LYS A 214 -22.79 -7.29 -4.96
N GLN A 215 -21.67 -8.01 -5.06
CA GLN A 215 -21.62 -9.39 -5.51
C GLN A 215 -21.82 -10.38 -4.36
N LYS A 216 -22.29 -11.61 -4.70
CA LYS A 216 -22.40 -12.69 -3.72
C LYS A 216 -21.04 -13.00 -3.08
N ARG A 217 -21.05 -13.30 -1.78
CA ARG A 217 -19.82 -13.58 -0.99
C ARG A 217 -18.99 -14.70 -1.63
N LEU A 218 -19.64 -15.80 -2.02
CA LEU A 218 -18.95 -16.94 -2.64
C LEU A 218 -18.18 -16.53 -3.90
N PHE A 219 -18.81 -15.77 -4.78
CA PHE A 219 -18.19 -15.29 -6.01
C PHE A 219 -16.99 -14.39 -5.73
N ARG A 220 -17.09 -13.48 -4.74
CA ARG A 220 -15.98 -12.63 -4.32
C ARG A 220 -14.80 -13.44 -3.79
N TYR A 221 -15.05 -14.47 -2.96
CA TYR A 221 -13.98 -15.32 -2.44
C TYR A 221 -13.33 -16.18 -3.54
N SER A 222 -14.10 -16.64 -4.53
CA SER A 222 -13.51 -17.36 -5.68
C SER A 222 -12.55 -16.47 -6.49
N ILE A 223 -12.85 -15.18 -6.61
CA ILE A 223 -11.98 -14.23 -7.33
C ILE A 223 -10.69 -13.94 -6.57
N LEU A 224 -10.63 -14.15 -5.23
CA LEU A 224 -9.38 -14.02 -4.48
C LEU A 224 -8.26 -14.93 -4.99
N LEU A 225 -8.59 -16.06 -5.58
CA LEU A 225 -7.60 -16.97 -6.18
C LEU A 225 -7.08 -16.50 -7.54
N VAL A 226 -7.80 -15.61 -8.22
CA VAL A 226 -7.47 -15.25 -9.62
C VAL A 226 -6.11 -14.56 -9.72
N LEU A 227 -5.81 -13.60 -8.86
CA LEU A 227 -4.54 -12.87 -8.94
C LEU A 227 -3.33 -13.74 -8.55
N PRO A 228 -3.33 -14.49 -7.42
CA PRO A 228 -2.24 -15.43 -7.13
C PRO A 228 -2.03 -16.45 -8.24
N LEU A 229 -3.11 -17.07 -8.72
CA LEU A 229 -3.04 -18.05 -9.81
C LEU A 229 -2.48 -17.45 -11.11
N LEU A 230 -2.86 -16.22 -11.43
CA LEU A 230 -2.35 -15.51 -12.60
C LEU A 230 -0.85 -15.24 -12.47
N ILE A 231 -0.38 -14.82 -11.29
CA ILE A 231 1.04 -14.60 -11.02
C ILE A 231 1.82 -15.90 -11.19
N GLU A 232 1.40 -16.99 -10.55
CA GLU A 232 2.06 -18.29 -10.65
C GLU A 232 2.06 -18.84 -12.08
N THR A 233 0.94 -18.67 -12.80
CA THR A 233 0.85 -19.09 -14.21
C THR A 233 1.83 -18.30 -15.08
N LEU A 234 1.92 -16.98 -14.88
CA LEU A 234 2.87 -16.14 -15.61
C LEU A 234 4.31 -16.49 -15.24
N GLN A 235 4.61 -16.78 -13.98
CA GLN A 235 5.94 -17.20 -13.55
C GLN A 235 6.34 -18.52 -14.21
N TYR A 236 5.44 -19.47 -14.30
CA TYR A 236 5.70 -20.75 -14.97
C TYR A 236 6.10 -20.58 -16.43
N PHE A 237 5.49 -19.62 -17.16
CA PHE A 237 5.82 -19.37 -18.57
C PHE A 237 7.04 -18.48 -18.77
N ILE A 238 7.27 -17.50 -17.90
CA ILE A 238 8.37 -16.52 -18.03
C ILE A 238 9.66 -17.05 -17.45
N ILE A 239 9.57 -17.73 -16.28
CA ILE A 239 10.70 -18.31 -15.58
C ILE A 239 10.49 -19.84 -15.64
N PRO A 240 11.19 -20.56 -16.54
CA PRO A 240 10.93 -21.97 -16.76
C PRO A 240 10.92 -22.79 -15.46
N GLN A 241 9.85 -23.59 -15.29
CA GLN A 241 9.65 -24.52 -14.18
C GLN A 241 9.46 -23.89 -12.79
N ARG A 242 9.08 -22.63 -12.70
CA ARG A 242 8.78 -21.99 -11.41
C ARG A 242 7.27 -21.90 -11.21
N PHE A 243 6.68 -22.87 -10.54
CA PHE A 243 5.31 -22.87 -10.05
C PHE A 243 5.30 -23.34 -8.60
N ASP A 244 4.65 -22.59 -7.71
CA ASP A 244 4.61 -22.91 -6.30
C ASP A 244 3.19 -22.84 -5.74
N VAL A 245 2.69 -23.99 -5.29
CA VAL A 245 1.35 -24.05 -4.69
C VAL A 245 1.29 -23.34 -3.34
N ASP A 246 2.40 -23.20 -2.62
CA ASP A 246 2.44 -22.47 -1.36
C ASP A 246 2.17 -20.99 -1.58
N ASP A 247 2.66 -20.41 -2.68
CA ASP A 247 2.39 -19.00 -3.04
C ASP A 247 0.90 -18.73 -3.33
N LEU A 248 0.18 -19.71 -3.89
CA LEU A 248 -1.27 -19.64 -4.03
C LEU A 248 -1.97 -19.62 -2.66
N ILE A 249 -1.52 -20.44 -1.73
CA ILE A 249 -2.08 -20.52 -0.38
C ILE A 249 -1.83 -19.21 0.37
N TYR A 250 -0.60 -18.67 0.34
CA TYR A 250 -0.26 -17.40 0.98
C TYR A 250 -1.01 -16.23 0.35
N GLY A 251 -1.14 -16.21 -0.98
CA GLY A 251 -1.92 -15.23 -1.70
C GLY A 251 -3.40 -15.24 -1.31
N LEU A 252 -4.00 -16.42 -1.17
CA LEU A 252 -5.36 -16.58 -0.70
C LEU A 252 -5.53 -16.11 0.75
N LEU A 253 -4.63 -16.51 1.65
CA LEU A 253 -4.63 -16.07 3.05
C LEU A 253 -4.50 -14.55 3.16
N GLY A 254 -3.57 -13.95 2.42
CA GLY A 254 -3.42 -12.49 2.36
C GLY A 254 -4.66 -11.79 1.83
N GLY A 255 -5.28 -12.31 0.78
CA GLY A 255 -6.54 -11.81 0.25
C GLY A 255 -7.69 -11.90 1.25
N LEU A 256 -7.82 -13.01 2.00
CA LEU A 256 -8.82 -13.16 3.07
C LEU A 256 -8.57 -12.17 4.21
N LEU A 257 -7.30 -11.98 4.62
CA LEU A 257 -6.94 -10.95 5.60
C LEU A 257 -7.30 -9.55 5.08
N GLY A 258 -7.11 -9.26 3.80
CA GLY A 258 -7.54 -8.01 3.18
C GLY A 258 -9.05 -7.78 3.26
N CYS A 259 -9.86 -8.82 3.02
CA CYS A 259 -11.31 -8.77 3.23
C CYS A 259 -11.66 -8.50 4.70
N PHE A 260 -10.95 -9.12 5.63
CA PHE A 260 -11.12 -8.90 7.06
C PHE A 260 -10.76 -7.47 7.49
N VAL A 261 -9.64 -6.93 6.98
CA VAL A 261 -9.25 -5.52 7.22
C VAL A 261 -10.31 -4.56 6.71
N PHE A 262 -10.88 -4.82 5.51
CA PHE A 262 -12.00 -4.02 5.03
C PHE A 262 -13.22 -4.10 5.95
N PHE A 263 -13.56 -5.29 6.43
CA PHE A 263 -14.68 -5.48 7.36
C PHE A 263 -14.47 -4.71 8.67
N LEU A 264 -13.28 -4.78 9.26
CA LEU A 264 -12.93 -3.99 10.44
C LEU A 264 -13.02 -2.48 10.18
N THR A 265 -12.46 -2.03 9.04
CA THR A 265 -12.54 -0.62 8.64
C THR A 265 -14.00 -0.16 8.52
N ASN A 266 -14.87 -0.98 7.93
CA ASN A 266 -16.28 -0.66 7.80
C ASN A 266 -17.01 -0.63 9.15
N ILE A 267 -16.69 -1.54 10.08
CA ILE A 267 -17.25 -1.53 11.46
C ILE A 267 -16.86 -0.25 12.18
N ILE A 268 -15.56 0.06 12.19
CA ILE A 268 -15.04 1.26 12.87
C ILE A 268 -15.65 2.51 12.24
N PHE A 269 -15.68 2.60 10.92
CA PHE A 269 -16.26 3.73 10.23
C PHE A 269 -17.75 3.89 10.54
N ARG A 270 -18.51 2.79 10.57
CA ARG A 270 -19.93 2.80 10.94
C ARG A 270 -20.15 3.22 12.39
N ALA A 271 -19.31 2.77 13.31
CA ALA A 271 -19.39 3.13 14.72
C ALA A 271 -19.17 4.64 14.95
N VAL A 272 -18.31 5.26 14.16
CA VAL A 272 -17.96 6.69 14.29
C VAL A 272 -18.90 7.58 13.47
N SER A 273 -19.26 7.16 12.24
CA SER A 273 -19.98 8.02 11.28
C SER A 273 -21.46 7.68 11.11
N GLY A 274 -21.92 6.53 11.63
CA GLY A 274 -23.28 6.02 11.41
C GLY A 274 -23.54 5.50 9.99
N ASN A 275 -22.57 5.58 9.07
CA ASN A 275 -22.70 5.17 7.68
C ASN A 275 -21.67 4.12 7.29
N ASP A 276 -21.96 3.38 6.23
CA ASP A 276 -20.99 2.44 5.68
C ASP A 276 -19.84 3.15 4.96
N PHE A 277 -18.64 2.63 5.13
CA PHE A 277 -17.44 3.11 4.48
C PHE A 277 -17.62 3.14 2.94
N LEU A 278 -17.42 4.29 2.31
CA LEU A 278 -17.60 4.54 0.86
C LEU A 278 -19.02 4.23 0.33
N SER A 279 -20.06 4.34 1.14
CA SER A 279 -21.43 4.27 0.63
C SER A 279 -21.77 5.57 -0.12
N LYS A 280 -22.24 5.43 -1.36
CA LYS A 280 -22.75 6.58 -2.16
C LYS A 280 -24.15 7.04 -1.74
N ASP A 281 -24.88 6.24 -0.97
CA ASP A 281 -26.29 6.47 -0.68
C ASP A 281 -26.48 6.97 0.74
N SER A 282 -26.53 8.30 0.88
CA SER A 282 -27.21 8.95 2.01
C SER A 282 -28.73 8.64 2.03
N SER A 283 -29.27 8.00 0.99
CA SER A 283 -30.69 7.64 0.86
C SER A 283 -31.05 6.31 1.52
N LEU A 284 -30.08 5.50 1.98
CA LEU A 284 -30.36 4.21 2.63
C LEU A 284 -30.45 4.33 4.16
N ARG A 285 -31.12 5.34 4.69
CA ARG A 285 -31.59 5.34 6.10
C ARG A 285 -32.59 4.24 6.43
N GLY A 286 -32.82 3.28 5.53
CA GLY A 286 -33.87 2.27 5.66
C GLY A 286 -33.43 0.80 5.62
N TYR A 287 -32.15 0.46 5.45
CA TYR A 287 -31.73 -0.95 5.38
C TYR A 287 -31.14 -1.46 6.70
N HIS A 288 -32.01 -1.57 7.69
CA HIS A 288 -31.79 -2.29 8.96
C HIS A 288 -31.96 -3.80 8.81
N SER A 289 -31.51 -4.43 7.76
CA SER A 289 -31.72 -5.89 7.73
C SER A 289 -30.82 -6.64 6.76
N TYR A 290 -29.52 -6.72 7.00
CA TYR A 290 -28.71 -7.85 6.45
C TYR A 290 -27.48 -8.09 7.32
N LEU A 291 -27.67 -8.21 8.63
CA LEU A 291 -26.76 -8.93 9.51
C LEU A 291 -27.52 -10.16 10.02
N HIS A 292 -27.70 -11.13 9.15
CA HIS A 292 -27.83 -12.51 9.57
C HIS A 292 -26.54 -13.22 9.21
N PHE A 293 -25.86 -13.66 10.26
CA PHE A 293 -24.70 -14.54 10.23
C PHE A 293 -24.98 -15.82 9.45
#